data_9e358c6844f5bb4e356acd43a949a90f
#
_entry.id   9e358c6844f5bb4e356acd43a949a90f
#
_cell.length_a   1.000
_cell.length_b   1.000
_cell.length_c   1.000
_cell.angle_alpha   90.00
_cell.angle_beta   90.00
_cell.angle_gamma   90.00
#
_symmetry.space_group_name_H-M   'P 1'
#
loop_
_entity.id
_entity.type
_entity.pdbx_description
1 polymer ?
#
loop_
_entity_poly.entity_id
_entity_poly.type
_entity_poly.pdbx_seq_one_letter_code
_entity_poly.pdbx_strand_id
1 'polypeptide(L)'
;MCKRLIRHAACLLFLSFPALAAAFDWHTPAMDSRLWKISKAGQPDSYLLGTHHVGRSGDALPDNIRRILQQSDRLITEVAMPSKPDAAYSRDVAAMRGRAFQNGGRKLSSVIGAENVAALKKRLSAYPATAASAAGLDDMTSWGALMLQASVKPQGFQTASGIDRLLARAAEQYRIPADGLERYQDITRPYETLPTARIAELIAANNCHPEQTAAQIERQYTLYHSGRLKELMRLSADSSEYGKGLLPQSTAFWQNWLEQSVLLPRNHAWLPKILNELPKRRNLIAVGIAHLPDENGLIMQLRRQGYTVEPVAE
;
A
#
# COMPACT_ATOMS: atom_id res chain seq x y z
N MET A 1 43.07 22.45 58.93
CA MET A 1 41.68 22.85 58.67
C MET A 1 41.32 22.36 57.29
N CYS A 2 40.65 21.23 57.25
CA CYS A 2 40.29 20.50 56.00
C CYS A 2 38.84 20.82 55.64
N LYS A 3 38.58 21.50 54.49
CA LYS A 3 37.24 21.69 53.97
C LYS A 3 36.94 20.58 52.96
N ARG A 4 36.05 19.69 53.35
CA ARG A 4 35.49 18.64 52.46
C ARG A 4 34.52 19.29 51.46
N LEU A 5 34.79 19.14 50.14
CA LEU A 5 33.86 19.40 49.08
C LEU A 5 32.98 18.16 48.90
N ILE A 6 31.71 18.31 49.18
CA ILE A 6 30.67 17.31 48.82
C ILE A 6 30.30 17.52 47.37
N ARG A 7 30.69 16.57 46.51
CA ARG A 7 30.21 16.48 45.11
C ARG A 7 28.88 15.79 45.13
N HIS A 8 27.82 16.52 44.80
CA HIS A 8 26.51 15.91 44.47
C HIS A 8 26.60 15.33 43.08
N ALA A 9 26.62 14.00 42.98
CA ALA A 9 26.40 13.28 41.73
C ALA A 9 24.88 13.25 41.49
N ALA A 10 24.43 14.05 40.57
CA ALA A 10 23.06 13.92 40.03
C ALA A 10 23.01 12.67 39.15
N CYS A 11 22.42 11.58 39.65
CA CYS A 11 22.02 10.43 38.84
C CYS A 11 20.86 10.87 37.96
N LEU A 12 21.16 11.17 36.71
CA LEU A 12 20.15 11.20 35.65
C LEU A 12 19.72 9.76 35.37
N LEU A 13 18.60 9.37 35.93
CA LEU A 13 17.86 8.18 35.53
C LEU A 13 17.33 8.42 34.13
N PHE A 14 18.06 7.92 33.12
CA PHE A 14 17.50 7.69 31.79
C PHE A 14 16.45 6.57 31.90
N LEU A 15 15.19 6.96 32.06
CA LEU A 15 14.09 6.08 31.76
C LEU A 15 14.11 5.82 30.25
N SER A 16 14.85 4.80 29.85
CA SER A 16 14.67 4.17 28.55
C SER A 16 13.27 3.55 28.53
N PHE A 17 12.29 4.30 28.05
CA PHE A 17 11.07 3.66 27.54
C PHE A 17 11.49 2.78 26.37
N PRO A 18 11.33 1.45 26.46
CA PRO A 18 11.35 0.67 25.25
C PRO A 18 10.18 1.21 24.42
N ALA A 19 10.46 1.79 23.25
CA ALA A 19 9.46 1.92 22.21
C ALA A 19 9.07 0.47 21.90
N LEU A 20 8.03 -0.01 22.56
CA LEU A 20 7.28 -1.17 22.12
C LEU A 20 6.77 -0.77 20.74
N ALA A 21 7.51 -1.17 19.71
CA ALA A 21 6.90 -1.37 18.41
C ALA A 21 5.71 -2.30 18.70
N ALA A 22 4.52 -1.74 18.72
CA ALA A 22 3.31 -2.53 18.88
C ALA A 22 3.37 -3.56 17.76
N ALA A 23 3.69 -4.79 18.12
CA ALA A 23 3.62 -5.88 17.18
C ALA A 23 2.20 -5.85 16.64
N PHE A 24 2.07 -5.77 15.35
CA PHE A 24 0.80 -5.89 14.65
C PHE A 24 0.03 -7.04 15.31
N ASP A 25 -1.15 -6.76 15.89
CA ASP A 25 -1.95 -7.82 16.48
C ASP A 25 -2.61 -8.65 15.37
N TRP A 26 -1.88 -9.65 14.94
CA TRP A 26 -2.32 -10.62 13.94
C TRP A 26 -3.39 -11.59 14.45
N HIS A 27 -3.77 -11.46 15.71
CA HIS A 27 -4.73 -12.37 16.31
C HIS A 27 -6.18 -11.91 16.12
N THR A 28 -6.41 -10.64 15.75
CA THR A 28 -7.79 -10.13 15.63
C THR A 28 -7.91 -9.12 14.50
N PRO A 29 -8.59 -9.43 13.40
CA PRO A 29 -9.18 -10.72 13.04
C PRO A 29 -8.13 -11.72 12.52
N ALA A 30 -8.39 -13.03 12.74
CA ALA A 30 -7.55 -14.04 12.10
C ALA A 30 -7.67 -13.90 10.58
N MET A 31 -6.56 -13.66 9.89
CA MET A 31 -6.52 -13.53 8.43
C MET A 31 -6.52 -14.91 7.77
N ASP A 32 -7.67 -15.60 7.82
CA ASP A 32 -7.86 -16.94 7.24
C ASP A 32 -8.41 -16.87 5.81
N SER A 33 -8.94 -15.72 5.40
CA SER A 33 -9.49 -15.50 4.07
C SER A 33 -9.15 -14.08 3.59
N ARG A 34 -9.03 -13.92 2.28
CA ARG A 34 -8.99 -12.60 1.65
C ARG A 34 -10.39 -12.03 1.42
N LEU A 35 -11.43 -12.87 1.51
CA LEU A 35 -12.80 -12.54 1.23
C LEU A 35 -13.65 -12.66 2.51
N TRP A 36 -14.39 -11.60 2.83
CA TRP A 36 -15.18 -11.47 4.04
C TRP A 36 -16.61 -11.05 3.71
N LYS A 37 -17.58 -11.74 4.30
CA LYS A 37 -19.00 -11.36 4.21
C LYS A 37 -19.32 -10.30 5.25
N ILE A 38 -19.99 -9.22 4.85
CA ILE A 38 -20.49 -8.16 5.71
C ILE A 38 -22.00 -8.28 5.77
N SER A 39 -22.56 -8.47 6.95
CA SER A 39 -24.01 -8.59 7.15
C SER A 39 -24.50 -7.78 8.35
N LYS A 40 -25.74 -7.31 8.27
CA LYS A 40 -26.48 -6.66 9.37
C LYS A 40 -27.97 -6.85 9.16
N ALA A 41 -28.70 -7.14 10.23
CA ALA A 41 -30.15 -7.37 10.13
C ALA A 41 -30.86 -6.22 9.41
N GLY A 42 -31.74 -6.57 8.46
CA GLY A 42 -32.49 -5.59 7.66
C GLY A 42 -31.72 -4.89 6.54
N GLN A 43 -30.48 -5.30 6.28
CA GLN A 43 -29.65 -4.73 5.21
C GLN A 43 -29.20 -5.81 4.22
N PRO A 44 -28.92 -5.46 2.96
CA PRO A 44 -28.34 -6.39 2.01
C PRO A 44 -26.95 -6.85 2.45
N ASP A 45 -26.63 -8.13 2.22
CA ASP A 45 -25.29 -8.64 2.41
C ASP A 45 -24.32 -8.00 1.41
N SER A 46 -23.14 -7.63 1.87
CA SER A 46 -22.03 -7.13 1.07
C SER A 46 -20.77 -7.95 1.34
N TYR A 47 -19.72 -7.70 0.56
CA TYR A 47 -18.45 -8.42 0.70
C TYR A 47 -17.28 -7.45 0.75
N LEU A 48 -16.27 -7.78 1.56
CA LEU A 48 -14.98 -7.09 1.64
C LEU A 48 -13.90 -8.03 1.14
N LEU A 49 -13.15 -7.61 0.14
CA LEU A 49 -12.06 -8.36 -0.48
C LEU A 49 -10.73 -7.66 -0.26
N GLY A 50 -9.77 -8.36 0.33
CA GLY A 50 -8.37 -7.94 0.36
C GLY A 50 -7.69 -8.25 -0.97
N THR A 51 -7.15 -7.24 -1.65
CA THR A 51 -6.53 -7.38 -2.97
C THR A 51 -5.00 -7.38 -2.90
N HIS A 52 -4.38 -7.88 -3.97
CA HIS A 52 -2.96 -7.75 -4.24
C HIS A 52 -2.77 -7.04 -5.59
N HIS A 53 -1.98 -5.96 -5.59
CA HIS A 53 -1.90 -5.03 -6.72
C HIS A 53 -1.05 -5.50 -7.89
N VAL A 54 -0.38 -6.64 -7.76
CA VAL A 54 0.53 -7.20 -8.76
C VAL A 54 0.13 -8.63 -9.05
N GLY A 55 0.12 -9.01 -10.31
CA GLY A 55 -0.14 -10.38 -10.75
C GLY A 55 0.76 -10.77 -11.90
N ARG A 56 0.67 -12.01 -12.32
CA ARG A 56 1.38 -12.55 -13.48
C ARG A 56 0.54 -12.40 -14.75
N SER A 57 1.22 -12.33 -15.89
CA SER A 57 0.53 -12.38 -17.18
C SER A 57 -0.28 -13.67 -17.29
N GLY A 58 -1.56 -13.55 -17.61
CA GLY A 58 -2.48 -14.70 -17.68
C GLY A 58 -3.29 -14.95 -16.41
N ASP A 59 -3.03 -14.25 -15.31
CA ASP A 59 -3.87 -14.34 -14.10
C ASP A 59 -5.32 -13.93 -14.41
N ALA A 60 -6.25 -14.66 -13.80
CA ALA A 60 -7.68 -14.41 -13.89
C ALA A 60 -8.29 -14.26 -12.48
N LEU A 61 -9.48 -13.65 -12.41
CA LEU A 61 -10.23 -13.63 -11.16
C LEU A 61 -10.62 -15.06 -10.75
N PRO A 62 -10.40 -15.43 -9.48
CA PRO A 62 -10.95 -16.67 -8.93
C PRO A 62 -12.47 -16.74 -9.13
N ASP A 63 -12.99 -17.94 -9.38
CA ASP A 63 -14.40 -18.15 -9.74
C ASP A 63 -15.37 -17.70 -8.65
N ASN A 64 -15.01 -17.89 -7.38
CA ASN A 64 -15.81 -17.41 -6.24
C ASN A 64 -15.90 -15.88 -6.20
N ILE A 65 -14.79 -15.18 -6.42
CA ILE A 65 -14.76 -13.70 -6.48
C ILE A 65 -15.55 -13.20 -7.68
N ARG A 66 -15.39 -13.85 -8.84
CA ARG A 66 -16.14 -13.49 -10.05
C ARG A 66 -17.65 -13.64 -9.84
N ARG A 67 -18.12 -14.72 -9.20
CA ARG A 67 -19.54 -14.92 -8.88
C ARG A 67 -20.07 -13.86 -7.94
N ILE A 68 -19.31 -13.51 -6.89
CA ILE A 68 -19.70 -12.46 -5.95
C ILE A 68 -19.80 -11.11 -6.65
N LEU A 69 -18.83 -10.78 -7.51
CA LEU A 69 -18.92 -9.56 -8.31
C LEU A 69 -20.19 -9.53 -9.15
N GLN A 70 -20.50 -10.61 -9.85
CA GLN A 70 -21.73 -10.71 -10.69
C GLN A 70 -23.04 -10.58 -9.89
N GLN A 71 -23.02 -10.96 -8.60
CA GLN A 71 -24.16 -10.85 -7.68
C GLN A 71 -24.21 -9.49 -6.96
N SER A 72 -23.19 -8.66 -7.11
CA SER A 72 -23.12 -7.34 -6.48
C SER A 72 -23.76 -6.29 -7.38
N ASP A 73 -24.44 -5.33 -6.74
CA ASP A 73 -25.05 -4.20 -7.43
C ASP A 73 -24.00 -3.12 -7.75
N ARG A 74 -22.84 -3.17 -7.06
CA ARG A 74 -21.74 -2.20 -7.19
C ARG A 74 -20.40 -2.80 -6.78
N LEU A 75 -19.35 -2.43 -7.50
CA LEU A 75 -17.96 -2.58 -7.10
C LEU A 75 -17.47 -1.28 -6.47
N ILE A 76 -16.83 -1.35 -5.30
CA ILE A 76 -16.18 -0.21 -4.64
C ILE A 76 -14.71 -0.58 -4.48
N THR A 77 -13.81 0.20 -5.08
CA THR A 77 -12.34 -0.01 -4.97
C THR A 77 -11.69 1.18 -4.28
N GLU A 78 -10.39 1.09 -3.97
CA GLU A 78 -9.65 2.23 -3.42
C GLU A 78 -9.80 3.46 -4.31
N VAL A 79 -9.57 3.28 -5.60
CA VAL A 79 -9.79 4.30 -6.63
C VAL A 79 -10.55 3.71 -7.80
N ALA A 80 -11.44 4.48 -8.40
CA ALA A 80 -12.06 4.09 -9.65
C ALA A 80 -10.99 4.02 -10.75
N MET A 81 -10.84 2.85 -11.35
CA MET A 81 -9.86 2.59 -12.40
C MET A 81 -10.58 2.19 -13.69
N PRO A 82 -11.06 3.14 -14.49
CA PRO A 82 -11.74 2.82 -15.74
C PRO A 82 -10.76 2.11 -16.70
N SER A 83 -11.27 1.16 -17.47
CA SER A 83 -10.46 0.44 -18.46
C SER A 83 -9.98 1.38 -19.58
N LYS A 84 -10.80 2.38 -19.91
CA LYS A 84 -10.44 3.50 -20.77
C LYS A 84 -10.41 4.76 -19.91
N PRO A 85 -9.26 5.48 -19.84
CA PRO A 85 -9.15 6.70 -19.06
C PRO A 85 -10.23 7.71 -19.48
N ASP A 86 -11.08 8.09 -18.54
CA ASP A 86 -12.03 9.19 -18.71
C ASP A 86 -11.35 10.53 -18.38
N ALA A 87 -12.12 11.63 -18.55
CA ALA A 87 -11.59 12.96 -18.30
C ALA A 87 -11.23 13.21 -16.82
N ALA A 88 -11.93 12.59 -15.87
CA ALA A 88 -11.67 12.75 -14.45
C ALA A 88 -10.37 12.02 -14.05
N TYR A 89 -10.25 10.76 -14.44
CA TYR A 89 -9.03 9.95 -14.23
C TYR A 89 -7.80 10.62 -14.89
N SER A 90 -7.95 11.09 -16.14
CA SER A 90 -6.87 11.77 -16.87
C SER A 90 -6.40 13.05 -16.18
N ARG A 91 -7.33 13.86 -15.64
CA ARG A 91 -6.99 15.05 -14.84
C ARG A 91 -6.24 14.68 -13.56
N ASP A 92 -6.68 13.63 -12.84
CA ASP A 92 -6.03 13.20 -11.61
C ASP A 92 -4.60 12.70 -11.86
N VAL A 93 -4.40 11.92 -12.94
CA VAL A 93 -3.06 11.46 -13.36
C VAL A 93 -2.17 12.65 -13.73
N ALA A 94 -2.70 13.61 -14.49
CA ALA A 94 -1.95 14.81 -14.87
C ALA A 94 -1.57 15.67 -13.65
N ALA A 95 -2.47 15.85 -12.70
CA ALA A 95 -2.22 16.56 -11.45
C ALA A 95 -1.14 15.89 -10.60
N MET A 96 -1.21 14.56 -10.43
CA MET A 96 -0.18 13.77 -9.74
C MET A 96 1.18 13.91 -10.42
N ARG A 97 1.23 13.73 -11.74
CA ARG A 97 2.47 13.88 -12.52
C ARG A 97 3.03 15.29 -12.41
N GLY A 98 2.19 16.33 -12.51
CA GLY A 98 2.62 17.71 -12.33
C GLY A 98 3.34 17.92 -11.00
N ARG A 99 2.77 17.42 -9.90
CA ARG A 99 3.40 17.51 -8.56
C ARG A 99 4.71 16.75 -8.47
N ALA A 100 4.83 15.60 -9.15
CA ALA A 100 6.06 14.80 -9.16
C ALA A 100 7.25 15.54 -9.81
N PHE A 101 7.02 16.59 -10.58
CA PHE A 101 8.04 17.45 -11.19
C PHE A 101 8.17 18.83 -10.54
N GLN A 102 7.43 19.12 -9.46
CA GLN A 102 7.52 20.38 -8.71
C GLN A 102 8.67 20.35 -7.70
N ASN A 103 9.90 20.25 -8.18
CA ASN A 103 11.11 20.13 -7.35
C ASN A 103 11.74 21.48 -6.97
N GLY A 104 11.11 22.60 -7.30
CA GLY A 104 11.65 23.95 -7.04
C GLY A 104 12.93 24.27 -7.84
N GLY A 105 13.11 23.67 -9.02
CA GLY A 105 14.27 23.86 -9.87
C GLY A 105 15.53 23.11 -9.42
N ARG A 106 15.45 22.29 -8.37
CA ARG A 106 16.59 21.48 -7.89
C ARG A 106 16.65 20.17 -8.63
N LYS A 107 17.84 19.76 -9.07
CA LYS A 107 18.04 18.44 -9.65
C LYS A 107 17.97 17.34 -8.59
N LEU A 108 17.32 16.22 -8.92
CA LEU A 108 17.24 15.07 -8.03
C LEU A 108 18.61 14.57 -7.62
N SER A 109 19.59 14.60 -8.55
CA SER A 109 20.99 14.23 -8.29
C SER A 109 21.67 15.07 -7.20
N SER A 110 21.28 16.33 -7.03
CA SER A 110 21.77 17.17 -5.94
C SER A 110 21.14 16.83 -4.58
N VAL A 111 20.08 16.04 -4.58
CA VAL A 111 19.25 15.74 -3.40
C VAL A 111 19.49 14.33 -2.87
N ILE A 112 19.55 13.33 -3.77
CA ILE A 112 19.74 11.91 -3.41
C ILE A 112 21.11 11.36 -3.86
N GLY A 113 21.95 12.16 -4.47
CA GLY A 113 23.27 11.78 -5.01
C GLY A 113 23.23 11.35 -6.48
N ALA A 114 24.21 11.79 -7.24
CA ALA A 114 24.31 11.53 -8.68
C ALA A 114 24.41 10.03 -9.02
N GLU A 115 25.13 9.25 -8.21
CA GLU A 115 25.29 7.80 -8.39
C GLU A 115 23.95 7.07 -8.23
N ASN A 116 23.14 7.46 -7.24
CA ASN A 116 21.81 6.89 -7.02
C ASN A 116 20.87 7.18 -8.19
N VAL A 117 20.90 8.40 -8.72
CA VAL A 117 20.10 8.78 -9.90
C VAL A 117 20.57 7.99 -11.13
N ALA A 118 21.88 7.86 -11.36
CA ALA A 118 22.41 7.10 -12.48
C ALA A 118 22.02 5.61 -12.42
N ALA A 119 22.16 4.98 -11.26
CA ALA A 119 21.79 3.59 -11.03
C ALA A 119 20.27 3.38 -11.23
N LEU A 120 19.44 4.27 -10.67
CA LEU A 120 17.99 4.22 -10.83
C LEU A 120 17.61 4.43 -12.31
N LYS A 121 18.19 5.42 -12.99
CA LYS A 121 17.95 5.69 -14.42
C LYS A 121 18.27 4.48 -15.29
N LYS A 122 19.41 3.84 -15.07
CA LYS A 122 19.79 2.61 -15.78
C LYS A 122 18.73 1.53 -15.62
N ARG A 123 18.27 1.30 -14.41
CA ARG A 123 17.25 0.30 -14.10
C ARG A 123 15.91 0.63 -14.75
N LEU A 124 15.43 1.87 -14.62
CA LEU A 124 14.16 2.33 -15.21
C LEU A 124 14.17 2.22 -16.75
N SER A 125 15.31 2.51 -17.38
CA SER A 125 15.47 2.44 -18.84
C SER A 125 15.41 1.00 -19.38
N ALA A 126 15.68 0.01 -18.54
CA ALA A 126 15.58 -1.40 -18.90
C ALA A 126 14.13 -1.92 -18.99
N TYR A 127 13.16 -1.16 -18.48
CA TYR A 127 11.74 -1.56 -18.47
C TYR A 127 10.93 -0.68 -19.44
N PRO A 128 10.23 -1.27 -20.43
CA PRO A 128 9.46 -0.49 -21.41
C PRO A 128 8.47 0.48 -20.79
N ALA A 129 7.81 0.08 -19.68
CA ALA A 129 6.82 0.91 -18.99
C ALA A 129 7.39 2.18 -18.34
N THR A 130 8.68 2.22 -18.02
CA THR A 130 9.33 3.32 -17.32
C THR A 130 10.42 4.02 -18.14
N ALA A 131 10.84 3.43 -19.27
CA ALA A 131 11.95 3.92 -20.08
C ALA A 131 11.77 5.38 -20.53
N ALA A 132 10.57 5.76 -20.98
CA ALA A 132 10.27 7.13 -21.38
C ALA A 132 10.37 8.12 -20.20
N SER A 133 9.94 7.71 -19.01
CA SER A 133 9.99 8.54 -17.79
C SER A 133 11.40 8.64 -17.22
N ALA A 134 12.29 7.69 -17.51
CA ALA A 134 13.67 7.68 -17.05
C ALA A 134 14.47 8.87 -17.62
N ALA A 135 14.10 9.39 -18.80
CA ALA A 135 14.75 10.54 -19.40
C ALA A 135 14.65 11.81 -18.52
N GLY A 136 13.50 12.04 -17.92
CA GLY A 136 13.23 13.20 -17.06
C GLY A 136 13.46 12.94 -15.56
N LEU A 137 14.10 11.85 -15.18
CA LEU A 137 14.25 11.45 -13.77
C LEU A 137 14.89 12.53 -12.90
N ASP A 138 15.93 13.21 -13.41
CA ASP A 138 16.67 14.22 -12.64
C ASP A 138 15.88 15.52 -12.40
N ASP A 139 14.76 15.69 -13.08
CA ASP A 139 13.82 16.81 -12.89
C ASP A 139 12.66 16.46 -11.94
N MET A 140 12.62 15.25 -11.40
CA MET A 140 11.59 14.81 -10.49
C MET A 140 11.88 15.20 -9.04
N THR A 141 10.83 15.25 -8.24
CA THR A 141 10.94 15.22 -6.77
C THR A 141 11.45 13.85 -6.31
N SER A 142 11.99 13.77 -5.10
CA SER A 142 12.43 12.48 -4.53
C SER A 142 11.28 11.48 -4.41
N TRP A 143 10.09 11.92 -3.98
CA TRP A 143 8.92 11.04 -3.91
C TRP A 143 8.42 10.60 -5.29
N GLY A 144 8.49 11.46 -6.30
CA GLY A 144 8.16 11.10 -7.68
C GLY A 144 9.08 10.01 -8.22
N ALA A 145 10.38 10.12 -7.95
CA ALA A 145 11.36 9.10 -8.30
C ALA A 145 11.12 7.78 -7.55
N LEU A 146 10.73 7.83 -6.27
CA LEU A 146 10.36 6.64 -5.49
C LEU A 146 9.13 5.94 -6.09
N MET A 147 8.09 6.69 -6.48
CA MET A 147 6.90 6.13 -7.14
C MET A 147 7.24 5.50 -8.49
N LEU A 148 8.11 6.14 -9.25
CA LEU A 148 8.58 5.58 -10.52
C LEU A 148 9.40 4.31 -10.30
N GLN A 149 10.28 4.26 -9.30
CA GLN A 149 10.99 3.05 -8.89
C GLN A 149 10.03 1.92 -8.50
N ALA A 150 8.99 2.22 -7.71
CA ALA A 150 7.99 1.24 -7.29
C ALA A 150 7.15 0.70 -8.46
N SER A 151 7.12 1.37 -9.61
CA SER A 151 6.41 0.88 -10.80
C SER A 151 7.18 -0.20 -11.58
N VAL A 152 8.50 -0.36 -11.34
CA VAL A 152 9.30 -1.45 -11.91
C VAL A 152 8.87 -2.77 -11.29
N LYS A 153 8.58 -3.76 -12.14
CA LYS A 153 8.17 -5.11 -11.69
C LYS A 153 9.14 -6.16 -12.22
N PRO A 154 9.34 -7.27 -11.51
CA PRO A 154 10.11 -8.40 -12.02
C PRO A 154 9.52 -8.94 -13.32
N GLN A 155 10.33 -9.66 -14.08
CA GLN A 155 9.87 -10.31 -15.31
C GLN A 155 8.65 -11.22 -15.03
N GLY A 156 7.65 -11.14 -15.88
CA GLY A 156 6.40 -11.89 -15.75
C GLY A 156 5.36 -11.25 -14.82
N PHE A 157 5.73 -10.24 -14.03
CA PHE A 157 4.80 -9.53 -13.16
C PHE A 157 4.35 -8.20 -13.74
N GLN A 158 3.09 -7.84 -13.50
CA GLN A 158 2.53 -6.58 -13.97
C GLN A 158 1.37 -6.12 -13.08
N THR A 159 1.21 -4.82 -12.95
CA THR A 159 0.08 -4.23 -12.22
C THR A 159 -1.25 -4.49 -12.94
N ALA A 160 -1.23 -4.62 -14.28
CA ALA A 160 -2.42 -4.92 -15.07
C ALA A 160 -3.07 -6.27 -14.72
N SER A 161 -2.33 -7.19 -14.13
CA SER A 161 -2.81 -8.50 -13.65
C SER A 161 -3.09 -8.55 -12.15
N GLY A 162 -2.94 -7.45 -11.42
CA GLY A 162 -3.38 -7.35 -10.02
C GLY A 162 -4.90 -7.50 -9.91
N ILE A 163 -5.35 -8.03 -8.77
CA ILE A 163 -6.78 -8.33 -8.52
C ILE A 163 -7.65 -7.09 -8.72
N ASP A 164 -7.19 -5.90 -8.32
CA ASP A 164 -7.91 -4.64 -8.50
C ASP A 164 -8.23 -4.37 -9.99
N ARG A 165 -7.23 -4.56 -10.86
CA ARG A 165 -7.39 -4.35 -12.30
C ARG A 165 -8.23 -5.44 -12.95
N LEU A 166 -8.12 -6.68 -12.47
CA LEU A 166 -8.98 -7.78 -12.93
C LEU A 166 -10.44 -7.51 -12.57
N LEU A 167 -10.71 -7.03 -11.35
CA LEU A 167 -12.04 -6.63 -10.89
C LEU A 167 -12.61 -5.48 -11.72
N ALA A 168 -11.84 -4.43 -11.96
CA ALA A 168 -12.29 -3.28 -12.74
C ALA A 168 -12.70 -3.69 -14.16
N ARG A 169 -11.90 -4.52 -14.82
CA ARG A 169 -12.24 -5.06 -16.16
C ARG A 169 -13.48 -5.95 -16.15
N ALA A 170 -13.60 -6.82 -15.13
CA ALA A 170 -14.76 -7.69 -15.00
C ALA A 170 -16.04 -6.90 -14.70
N ALA A 171 -15.97 -5.88 -13.85
CA ALA A 171 -17.10 -5.00 -13.55
C ALA A 171 -17.60 -4.29 -14.83
N GLU A 172 -16.70 -3.79 -15.66
CA GLU A 172 -17.05 -3.20 -16.95
C GLU A 172 -17.70 -4.24 -17.90
N GLN A 173 -17.10 -5.42 -18.01
CA GLN A 173 -17.63 -6.50 -18.82
C GLN A 173 -19.06 -6.91 -18.41
N TYR A 174 -19.31 -6.95 -17.11
CA TYR A 174 -20.62 -7.30 -16.55
C TYR A 174 -21.55 -6.09 -16.37
N ARG A 175 -21.11 -4.88 -16.75
CA ARG A 175 -21.86 -3.61 -16.60
C ARG A 175 -22.25 -3.33 -15.15
N ILE A 176 -21.37 -3.66 -14.22
CA ILE A 176 -21.52 -3.36 -12.79
C ILE A 176 -20.91 -1.98 -12.53
N PRO A 177 -21.66 -1.03 -11.97
CA PRO A 177 -21.13 0.28 -11.61
C PRO A 177 -19.94 0.14 -10.66
N ALA A 178 -18.88 0.92 -10.90
CA ALA A 178 -17.67 0.91 -10.09
C ALA A 178 -17.34 2.32 -9.59
N ASP A 179 -17.06 2.44 -8.29
CA ASP A 179 -16.68 3.69 -7.63
C ASP A 179 -15.36 3.56 -6.87
N GLY A 180 -14.72 4.70 -6.58
CA GLY A 180 -13.53 4.79 -5.75
C GLY A 180 -13.81 5.37 -4.36
N LEU A 181 -13.14 4.83 -3.36
CA LEU A 181 -13.13 5.38 -2.00
C LEU A 181 -12.34 6.69 -1.92
N GLU A 182 -11.38 6.88 -2.84
CA GLU A 182 -10.58 8.09 -2.94
C GLU A 182 -10.29 8.43 -4.41
N ARG A 183 -9.70 9.61 -4.64
CA ARG A 183 -9.29 10.03 -5.99
C ARG A 183 -7.89 9.51 -6.29
N TYR A 184 -7.64 9.19 -7.55
CA TYR A 184 -6.33 8.69 -7.98
C TYR A 184 -5.18 9.64 -7.61
N GLN A 185 -5.38 10.94 -7.72
CA GLN A 185 -4.36 11.93 -7.35
C GLN A 185 -3.99 11.96 -5.87
N ASP A 186 -4.84 11.42 -4.99
CA ASP A 186 -4.63 11.49 -3.54
C ASP A 186 -3.80 10.31 -2.99
N ILE A 187 -3.65 9.25 -3.79
CA ILE A 187 -2.82 8.07 -3.43
C ILE A 187 -1.38 8.48 -3.06
N THR A 188 -0.83 9.50 -3.74
CA THR A 188 0.56 9.91 -3.54
C THR A 188 0.77 10.87 -2.37
N ARG A 189 -0.30 11.42 -1.78
CA ARG A 189 -0.21 12.39 -0.70
C ARG A 189 0.69 11.98 0.48
N PRO A 190 0.59 10.74 0.99
CA PRO A 190 1.50 10.30 2.05
C PRO A 190 2.97 10.32 1.64
N TYR A 191 3.26 10.05 0.38
CA TYR A 191 4.64 10.03 -0.15
C TYR A 191 5.23 11.43 -0.34
N GLU A 192 4.37 12.42 -0.63
CA GLU A 192 4.78 13.82 -0.85
C GLU A 192 5.36 14.46 0.42
N THR A 193 4.98 13.95 1.61
CA THR A 193 5.44 14.44 2.91
C THR A 193 6.64 13.68 3.49
N LEU A 194 7.11 12.64 2.79
CA LEU A 194 8.26 11.87 3.24
C LEU A 194 9.54 12.70 3.30
N PRO A 195 10.33 12.56 4.38
CA PRO A 195 11.66 13.17 4.45
C PRO A 195 12.54 12.68 3.30
N THR A 196 13.12 13.61 2.55
CA THR A 196 13.97 13.31 1.39
C THR A 196 15.12 12.37 1.72
N ALA A 197 15.74 12.52 2.91
CA ALA A 197 16.82 11.63 3.35
C ALA A 197 16.36 10.16 3.46
N ARG A 198 15.13 9.91 3.92
CA ARG A 198 14.56 8.56 3.99
C ARG A 198 14.31 7.97 2.60
N ILE A 199 13.82 8.80 1.68
CA ILE A 199 13.64 8.39 0.29
C ILE A 199 14.99 8.07 -0.35
N ALA A 200 16.01 8.90 -0.14
CA ALA A 200 17.36 8.68 -0.66
C ALA A 200 17.95 7.35 -0.17
N GLU A 201 17.82 7.06 1.13
CA GLU A 201 18.25 5.80 1.74
C GLU A 201 17.54 4.58 1.12
N LEU A 202 16.23 4.65 0.93
CA LEU A 202 15.45 3.55 0.34
C LEU A 202 15.80 3.34 -1.14
N ILE A 203 15.99 4.42 -1.90
CA ILE A 203 16.43 4.34 -3.30
C ILE A 203 17.82 3.71 -3.39
N ALA A 204 18.75 4.10 -2.52
CA ALA A 204 20.09 3.55 -2.47
C ALA A 204 20.07 2.04 -2.13
N ALA A 205 19.34 1.64 -1.10
CA ALA A 205 19.19 0.24 -0.73
C ALA A 205 18.63 -0.61 -1.89
N ASN A 206 17.58 -0.13 -2.55
CA ASN A 206 16.99 -0.81 -3.70
C ASN A 206 17.90 -0.82 -4.94
N ASN A 207 18.79 0.15 -5.09
CA ASN A 207 19.78 0.15 -6.16
C ASN A 207 20.88 -0.88 -5.91
N CYS A 208 21.29 -1.06 -4.64
CA CYS A 208 22.29 -2.05 -4.26
C CYS A 208 21.76 -3.48 -4.31
N HIS A 209 20.46 -3.67 -4.07
CA HIS A 209 19.83 -4.98 -3.92
C HIS A 209 18.55 -5.14 -4.76
N PRO A 210 18.60 -4.96 -6.08
CA PRO A 210 17.40 -5.02 -6.92
C PRO A 210 16.74 -6.40 -6.94
N GLU A 211 17.50 -7.47 -6.72
CA GLU A 211 17.03 -8.86 -6.62
C GLU A 211 16.09 -9.07 -5.42
N GLN A 212 16.27 -8.32 -4.35
CA GLN A 212 15.44 -8.45 -3.15
C GLN A 212 14.01 -7.98 -3.40
N THR A 213 13.84 -6.85 -4.08
CA THR A 213 12.50 -6.38 -4.48
C THR A 213 11.78 -7.42 -5.34
N ALA A 214 12.51 -8.07 -6.25
CA ALA A 214 11.96 -9.13 -7.10
C ALA A 214 11.54 -10.35 -6.27
N ALA A 215 12.41 -10.85 -5.39
CA ALA A 215 12.12 -11.98 -4.52
C ALA A 215 10.95 -11.70 -3.56
N GLN A 216 10.83 -10.48 -3.06
CA GLN A 216 9.74 -10.06 -2.21
C GLN A 216 8.39 -10.06 -2.94
N ILE A 217 8.32 -9.51 -4.15
CA ILE A 217 7.10 -9.52 -4.97
C ILE A 217 6.69 -10.97 -5.27
N GLU A 218 7.63 -11.83 -5.64
CA GLU A 218 7.39 -13.26 -5.90
C GLU A 218 6.81 -13.96 -4.66
N ARG A 219 7.39 -13.72 -3.49
CA ARG A 219 6.96 -14.32 -2.23
C ARG A 219 5.58 -13.81 -1.80
N GLN A 220 5.32 -12.51 -1.90
CA GLN A 220 4.01 -11.92 -1.60
C GLN A 220 2.93 -12.47 -2.54
N TYR A 221 3.22 -12.53 -3.83
CA TYR A 221 2.32 -13.12 -4.83
C TYR A 221 2.00 -14.59 -4.49
N THR A 222 3.02 -15.39 -4.21
CA THR A 222 2.85 -16.82 -3.87
C THR A 222 1.99 -17.01 -2.62
N LEU A 223 2.27 -16.25 -1.56
CA LEU A 223 1.51 -16.31 -0.31
C LEU A 223 0.05 -15.87 -0.50
N TYR A 224 -0.17 -14.81 -1.26
CA TYR A 224 -1.52 -14.31 -1.55
C TYR A 224 -2.33 -15.33 -2.36
N HIS A 225 -1.77 -15.87 -3.44
CA HIS A 225 -2.47 -16.79 -4.32
C HIS A 225 -2.66 -18.19 -3.75
N SER A 226 -1.80 -18.60 -2.81
CA SER A 226 -1.95 -19.88 -2.07
C SER A 226 -2.84 -19.76 -0.83
N GLY A 227 -3.44 -18.60 -0.55
CA GLY A 227 -4.28 -18.39 0.63
C GLY A 227 -3.51 -18.35 1.97
N ARG A 228 -2.16 -18.32 1.93
CA ARG A 228 -1.31 -18.24 3.14
C ARG A 228 -1.23 -16.82 3.69
N LEU A 229 -2.38 -16.25 4.00
CA LEU A 229 -2.52 -14.82 4.28
C LEU A 229 -1.89 -14.42 5.62
N LYS A 230 -1.95 -15.27 6.64
CA LYS A 230 -1.25 -15.04 7.93
C LYS A 230 0.26 -14.87 7.72
N GLU A 231 0.83 -15.67 6.82
CA GLU A 231 2.25 -15.56 6.50
C GLU A 231 2.55 -14.32 5.65
N LEU A 232 1.65 -13.99 4.72
CA LEU A 232 1.74 -12.74 3.95
C LEU A 232 1.76 -11.53 4.90
N MET A 233 0.88 -11.50 5.88
CA MET A 233 0.83 -10.42 6.86
C MET A 233 2.10 -10.38 7.72
N ARG A 234 2.58 -11.53 8.20
CA ARG A 234 3.86 -11.60 8.94
C ARG A 234 5.03 -11.12 8.09
N LEU A 235 5.10 -11.53 6.82
CA LEU A 235 6.10 -11.05 5.89
C LEU A 235 6.01 -9.53 5.71
N SER A 236 4.80 -8.98 5.63
CA SER A 236 4.58 -7.54 5.49
C SER A 236 4.96 -6.75 6.75
N ALA A 237 4.96 -7.39 7.92
CA ALA A 237 5.38 -6.78 9.19
C ALA A 237 6.86 -7.04 9.50
N ASP A 238 7.51 -7.97 8.81
CA ASP A 238 8.90 -8.34 9.07
C ASP A 238 9.87 -7.32 8.46
N SER A 239 10.38 -6.47 9.33
CA SER A 239 11.34 -5.44 8.96
C SER A 239 12.64 -5.97 8.37
N SER A 240 13.05 -7.18 8.71
CA SER A 240 14.27 -7.79 8.18
C SER A 240 14.15 -8.11 6.69
N GLU A 241 12.95 -8.34 6.21
CA GLU A 241 12.67 -8.64 4.80
C GLU A 241 12.63 -7.36 3.92
N TYR A 242 12.13 -6.24 4.47
CA TYR A 242 12.12 -4.95 3.75
C TYR A 242 13.42 -4.18 3.87
N GLY A 243 14.20 -4.51 4.87
CA GLY A 243 15.29 -3.68 5.34
C GLY A 243 16.67 -4.14 4.94
N LYS A 244 16.83 -5.10 4.07
CA LYS A 244 18.17 -5.47 3.61
C LYS A 244 18.84 -4.27 2.95
N GLY A 245 19.89 -3.75 3.59
CA GLY A 245 20.57 -2.51 3.20
C GLY A 245 20.07 -1.25 3.90
N LEU A 246 19.01 -1.33 4.70
CA LEU A 246 18.59 -0.23 5.58
C LEU A 246 19.09 -0.45 7.02
N LEU A 247 19.31 0.65 7.73
CA LEU A 247 19.59 0.59 9.15
C LEU A 247 18.33 0.19 9.96
N PRO A 248 18.43 -0.48 11.11
CA PRO A 248 17.27 -0.89 11.90
C PRO A 248 16.28 0.25 12.21
N GLN A 249 16.77 1.44 12.53
CA GLN A 249 15.94 2.61 12.79
C GLN A 249 15.18 3.08 11.54
N SER A 250 15.74 2.88 10.36
CA SER A 250 15.07 3.22 9.10
C SER A 250 13.94 2.26 8.79
N THR A 251 14.12 1.00 9.11
CA THR A 251 13.08 -0.02 8.97
C THR A 251 11.90 0.28 9.88
N ALA A 252 12.14 0.60 11.16
CA ALA A 252 11.09 1.03 12.08
C ALA A 252 10.36 2.29 11.60
N PHE A 253 11.08 3.25 11.01
CA PHE A 253 10.48 4.43 10.39
C PHE A 253 9.50 4.04 9.28
N TRP A 254 9.89 3.15 8.36
CA TRP A 254 9.05 2.77 7.22
C TRP A 254 7.80 2.00 7.64
N GLN A 255 7.93 1.13 8.66
CA GLN A 255 6.77 0.43 9.23
C GLN A 255 5.78 1.40 9.85
N ASN A 256 6.25 2.29 10.74
CA ASN A 256 5.41 3.30 11.36
C ASN A 256 4.78 4.24 10.32
N TRP A 257 5.52 4.64 9.30
CA TRP A 257 5.00 5.49 8.22
C TRP A 257 3.90 4.79 7.43
N LEU A 258 4.08 3.51 7.08
CA LEU A 258 3.07 2.73 6.38
C LEU A 258 1.76 2.68 7.19
N GLU A 259 1.87 2.37 8.47
CA GLU A 259 0.71 2.29 9.35
C GLU A 259 0.06 3.67 9.57
N GLN A 260 0.83 4.65 10.05
CA GLN A 260 0.30 5.93 10.53
C GLN A 260 0.00 6.94 9.42
N SER A 261 0.64 6.82 8.25
CA SER A 261 0.47 7.79 7.16
C SER A 261 -0.27 7.20 5.96
N VAL A 262 -0.25 5.89 5.75
CA VAL A 262 -0.89 5.26 4.59
C VAL A 262 -2.15 4.51 4.99
N LEU A 263 -2.05 3.51 5.89
CA LEU A 263 -3.17 2.63 6.17
C LEU A 263 -4.25 3.29 7.04
N LEU A 264 -3.88 3.77 8.20
CA LEU A 264 -4.81 4.29 9.20
C LEU A 264 -5.63 5.49 8.72
N PRO A 265 -5.03 6.55 8.15
CA PRO A 265 -5.80 7.70 7.66
C PRO A 265 -6.76 7.34 6.52
N ARG A 266 -6.35 6.43 5.64
CA ARG A 266 -7.20 5.97 4.53
C ARG A 266 -8.37 5.13 5.04
N ASN A 267 -8.14 4.19 5.96
CA ASN A 267 -9.19 3.42 6.60
C ASN A 267 -10.23 4.33 7.26
N HIS A 268 -9.80 5.34 8.00
CA HIS A 268 -10.68 6.32 8.63
C HIS A 268 -11.48 7.15 7.61
N ALA A 269 -10.86 7.57 6.52
CA ALA A 269 -11.53 8.33 5.46
C ALA A 269 -12.51 7.48 4.64
N TRP A 270 -12.25 6.19 4.48
CA TRP A 270 -13.06 5.27 3.70
C TRP A 270 -14.27 4.75 4.47
N LEU A 271 -14.13 4.50 5.78
CA LEU A 271 -15.18 3.92 6.61
C LEU A 271 -16.53 4.65 6.48
N PRO A 272 -16.63 5.98 6.59
CA PRO A 272 -17.92 6.67 6.42
C PRO A 272 -18.54 6.45 5.03
N LYS A 273 -17.73 6.38 3.99
CA LYS A 273 -18.21 6.13 2.62
C LYS A 273 -18.75 4.70 2.48
N ILE A 274 -18.04 3.73 3.04
CA ILE A 274 -18.47 2.33 3.08
C ILE A 274 -19.79 2.21 3.84
N LEU A 275 -19.89 2.77 5.05
CA LEU A 275 -21.08 2.74 5.88
C LEU A 275 -22.30 3.40 5.20
N ASN A 276 -22.09 4.42 4.39
CA ASN A 276 -23.15 5.05 3.62
C ASN A 276 -23.69 4.16 2.49
N GLU A 277 -22.91 3.24 1.95
CA GLU A 277 -23.31 2.36 0.83
C GLU A 277 -23.88 1.01 1.28
N LEU A 278 -23.42 0.47 2.42
CA LEU A 278 -23.84 -0.85 2.92
C LEU A 278 -25.36 -1.02 3.07
N PRO A 279 -26.13 -0.05 3.62
CA PRO A 279 -27.59 -0.21 3.76
C PRO A 279 -28.36 -0.17 2.44
N LYS A 280 -27.76 0.34 1.37
CA LYS A 280 -28.49 0.66 0.14
C LYS A 280 -28.53 -0.50 -0.84
N ARG A 281 -27.48 -1.32 -0.88
CA ARG A 281 -27.30 -2.33 -1.93
C ARG A 281 -26.22 -3.34 -1.57
N ARG A 282 -26.15 -4.42 -2.35
CA ARG A 282 -25.07 -5.40 -2.26
C ARG A 282 -23.80 -4.82 -2.90
N ASN A 283 -22.74 -4.69 -2.13
CA ASN A 283 -21.47 -4.17 -2.59
C ASN A 283 -20.39 -5.26 -2.56
N LEU A 284 -19.50 -5.26 -3.55
CA LEU A 284 -18.17 -5.84 -3.41
C LEU A 284 -17.19 -4.70 -3.17
N ILE A 285 -16.63 -4.64 -1.96
CA ILE A 285 -15.64 -3.63 -1.55
C ILE A 285 -14.28 -4.30 -1.65
N ALA A 286 -13.39 -3.77 -2.48
CA ALA A 286 -12.09 -4.36 -2.78
C ALA A 286 -10.98 -3.33 -2.50
N VAL A 287 -10.14 -3.62 -1.51
CA VAL A 287 -9.02 -2.77 -1.07
C VAL A 287 -7.78 -3.62 -0.83
N GLY A 288 -6.60 -3.03 -0.85
CA GLY A 288 -5.36 -3.75 -0.57
C GLY A 288 -5.46 -4.51 0.75
N ILE A 289 -5.00 -5.77 0.73
CA ILE A 289 -5.20 -6.69 1.85
C ILE A 289 -4.64 -6.16 3.18
N ALA A 290 -3.63 -5.28 3.13
CA ALA A 290 -3.06 -4.64 4.32
C ALA A 290 -4.03 -3.70 5.05
N HIS A 291 -5.15 -3.29 4.42
CA HIS A 291 -6.19 -2.47 5.04
C HIS A 291 -7.17 -3.26 5.92
N LEU A 292 -7.14 -4.60 5.86
CA LEU A 292 -8.12 -5.46 6.51
C LEU A 292 -7.81 -5.79 7.97
N PRO A 293 -6.56 -6.22 8.32
CA PRO A 293 -6.24 -6.77 9.63
C PRO A 293 -6.15 -5.70 10.73
N ASP A 294 -5.88 -6.16 11.95
CA ASP A 294 -5.65 -5.44 13.20
C ASP A 294 -6.87 -4.69 13.78
N GLU A 295 -6.65 -4.03 14.91
CA GLU A 295 -7.72 -3.27 15.60
C GLU A 295 -8.21 -2.07 14.79
N ASN A 296 -7.38 -1.49 13.94
CA ASN A 296 -7.66 -0.33 13.10
C ASN A 296 -7.95 -0.73 11.65
N GLY A 297 -7.92 -2.03 11.36
CA GLY A 297 -8.30 -2.57 10.06
C GLY A 297 -9.80 -2.47 9.80
N LEU A 298 -10.18 -2.49 8.54
CA LEU A 298 -11.57 -2.32 8.12
C LEU A 298 -12.49 -3.39 8.69
N ILE A 299 -12.02 -4.62 8.90
CA ILE A 299 -12.84 -5.68 9.51
C ILE A 299 -13.28 -5.28 10.91
N MET A 300 -12.34 -4.86 11.77
CA MET A 300 -12.65 -4.47 13.14
C MET A 300 -13.43 -3.17 13.20
N GLN A 301 -13.14 -2.22 12.32
CA GLN A 301 -13.90 -0.98 12.25
C GLN A 301 -15.37 -1.22 11.88
N LEU A 302 -15.67 -2.10 10.93
CA LEU A 302 -17.02 -2.50 10.56
C LEU A 302 -17.72 -3.25 11.70
N ARG A 303 -17.03 -4.16 12.39
CA ARG A 303 -17.56 -4.86 13.58
C ARG A 303 -17.96 -3.87 14.68
N ARG A 304 -17.14 -2.85 14.95
CA ARG A 304 -17.46 -1.76 15.91
C ARG A 304 -18.69 -0.95 15.52
N GLN A 305 -19.07 -0.94 14.23
CA GLN A 305 -20.32 -0.33 13.73
C GLN A 305 -21.53 -1.28 13.75
N GLY A 306 -21.37 -2.45 14.39
CA GLY A 306 -22.43 -3.43 14.57
C GLY A 306 -22.72 -4.28 13.33
N TYR A 307 -21.76 -4.42 12.43
CA TYR A 307 -21.83 -5.40 11.35
C TYR A 307 -21.18 -6.72 11.79
N THR A 308 -21.76 -7.82 11.36
CA THR A 308 -21.11 -9.13 11.39
C THR A 308 -20.18 -9.20 10.19
N VAL A 309 -18.88 -9.47 10.41
CA VAL A 309 -17.87 -9.59 9.36
C VAL A 309 -17.15 -10.91 9.55
N GLU A 310 -17.41 -11.86 8.65
CA GLU A 310 -16.97 -13.25 8.76
C GLU A 310 -16.18 -13.67 7.51
N PRO A 311 -15.14 -14.51 7.68
CA PRO A 311 -14.40 -15.03 6.53
C PRO A 311 -15.30 -15.92 5.67
N VAL A 312 -15.13 -15.80 4.37
CA VAL A 312 -15.75 -16.71 3.38
C VAL A 312 -14.70 -17.76 3.03
N ALA A 313 -15.07 -19.04 3.11
CA ALA A 313 -14.20 -20.14 2.68
C ALA A 313 -13.88 -20.02 1.18
N GLU A 314 -12.62 -20.22 0.82
CA GLU A 314 -12.11 -20.15 -0.55
C GLU A 314 -12.00 -21.52 -1.18
#